data_a85e539cd6019b98d01685db0d392207
#
_entry.id   a85e539cd6019b98d01685db0d392207
#
_cell.length_a   1.000
_cell.length_b   1.000
_cell.length_c   1.000
_cell.angle_alpha   90.00
_cell.angle_beta   90.00
_cell.angle_gamma   90.00
#
_symmetry.space_group_name_H-M   'P 1'
#
loop_
_entity.id
_entity.type
_entity.pdbx_description
1 polymer ?
#
loop_
_entity_poly.entity_id
_entity_poly.type
_entity_poly.pdbx_seq_one_letter_code
_entity_poly.pdbx_strand_id
1 'polypeptide(L)'
;MNWVYVDGEFVPAEKAVVSVYDHGLLYGDGVFEGIRAYNGRVFRLEDHVKRLYDSAKAIMLDVPITEEVMCSVILETLRKNELSDAYIRPIVTRGKGDLGLDPLKCPKASVIVISQEWGAMYGDLYEIGLTAVTVTVRRNSPAALPPNIKSLNYLNNILAKIEANIKGGNEAIFLDAEGNV
;
A
#
# COMPACT_ATOMS: atom_id res chain seq x y z
N MET A 1 -14.94 -17.63 -3.38
CA MET A 1 -13.51 -17.75 -3.81
C MET A 1 -13.00 -16.34 -3.96
N ASN A 2 -11.85 -16.00 -3.39
CA ASN A 2 -11.32 -14.64 -3.46
C ASN A 2 -10.28 -14.55 -4.60
N TRP A 3 -10.44 -13.57 -5.49
CA TRP A 3 -9.58 -13.35 -6.64
C TRP A 3 -8.61 -12.21 -6.40
N VAL A 4 -7.37 -12.40 -6.81
CA VAL A 4 -6.30 -11.39 -6.80
C VAL A 4 -5.81 -11.19 -8.22
N TYR A 5 -5.60 -9.94 -8.64
CA TYR A 5 -4.92 -9.64 -9.89
C TYR A 5 -3.41 -9.68 -9.67
N VAL A 6 -2.70 -10.40 -10.51
CA VAL A 6 -1.23 -10.50 -10.53
C VAL A 6 -0.76 -10.46 -11.98
N ASP A 7 -0.01 -9.42 -12.36
CA ASP A 7 0.73 -9.33 -13.63
C ASP A 7 -0.05 -9.64 -14.93
N GLY A 8 -1.32 -9.26 -14.99
CA GLY A 8 -2.17 -9.44 -16.16
C GLY A 8 -3.25 -10.49 -15.99
N GLU A 9 -3.21 -11.27 -14.92
CA GLU A 9 -4.14 -12.37 -14.69
C GLU A 9 -4.88 -12.24 -13.36
N PHE A 10 -6.13 -12.70 -13.33
CA PHE A 10 -6.86 -12.92 -12.07
C PHE A 10 -6.66 -14.36 -11.63
N VAL A 11 -6.06 -14.53 -10.46
CA VAL A 11 -5.79 -15.84 -9.87
C VAL A 11 -6.53 -16.00 -8.54
N PRO A 12 -6.90 -17.21 -8.14
CA PRO A 12 -7.38 -17.47 -6.78
C PRO A 12 -6.36 -17.01 -5.73
N ALA A 13 -6.83 -16.46 -4.62
CA ALA A 13 -5.95 -15.86 -3.60
C ALA A 13 -4.87 -16.84 -3.08
N GLU A 14 -5.19 -18.12 -2.98
CA GLU A 14 -4.25 -19.17 -2.57
C GLU A 14 -3.15 -19.46 -3.60
N LYS A 15 -3.30 -18.97 -4.85
CA LYS A 15 -2.32 -19.07 -5.94
C LYS A 15 -1.61 -17.75 -6.22
N ALA A 16 -2.03 -16.66 -5.57
CA ALA A 16 -1.40 -15.35 -5.69
C ALA A 16 -0.08 -15.35 -4.90
N VAL A 17 1.03 -15.61 -5.57
CA VAL A 17 2.36 -15.72 -4.96
C VAL A 17 3.32 -14.67 -5.53
N VAL A 18 4.24 -14.20 -4.70
CA VAL A 18 5.33 -13.31 -5.07
C VAL A 18 6.65 -14.06 -4.96
N SER A 19 7.56 -13.82 -5.89
CA SER A 19 8.89 -14.43 -5.84
C SER A 19 9.63 -14.02 -4.57
N VAL A 20 10.37 -14.97 -3.96
CA VAL A 20 11.29 -14.64 -2.85
C VAL A 20 12.45 -13.73 -3.28
N TYR A 21 12.68 -13.56 -4.56
CA TYR A 21 13.64 -12.62 -5.15
C TYR A 21 13.01 -11.30 -5.62
N ASP A 22 11.74 -11.04 -5.25
CA ASP A 22 11.10 -9.76 -5.53
C ASP A 22 11.71 -8.66 -4.63
N HIS A 23 12.17 -7.57 -5.24
CA HIS A 23 12.80 -6.47 -4.50
C HIS A 23 11.82 -5.71 -3.59
N GLY A 24 10.52 -5.76 -3.88
CA GLY A 24 9.48 -5.31 -2.94
C GLY A 24 9.51 -6.10 -1.63
N LEU A 25 9.70 -7.43 -1.70
CA LEU A 25 9.85 -8.30 -0.53
C LEU A 25 11.21 -8.11 0.15
N LEU A 26 12.31 -8.09 -0.63
CA LEU A 26 13.67 -8.07 -0.09
C LEU A 26 14.03 -6.70 0.51
N TYR A 27 13.62 -5.61 -0.12
CA TYR A 27 14.13 -4.27 0.18
C TYR A 27 13.03 -3.21 0.40
N GLY A 28 11.76 -3.57 0.21
CA GLY A 28 10.68 -2.59 0.23
C GLY A 28 10.68 -1.67 -1.00
N ASP A 29 11.33 -2.10 -2.10
CA ASP A 29 11.37 -1.36 -3.36
C ASP A 29 10.08 -1.59 -4.16
N GLY A 30 9.17 -0.67 -3.98
CA GLY A 30 7.84 -0.67 -4.56
C GLY A 30 6.94 0.37 -3.91
N VAL A 31 5.75 0.49 -4.42
CA VAL A 31 4.74 1.46 -3.99
C VAL A 31 3.38 0.79 -3.83
N PHE A 32 2.50 1.40 -3.05
CA PHE A 32 1.16 0.88 -2.85
C PHE A 32 0.14 1.97 -2.54
N GLU A 33 -1.14 1.61 -2.63
CA GLU A 33 -2.24 2.43 -2.15
C GLU A 33 -3.16 1.65 -1.21
N GLY A 34 -4.00 2.39 -0.50
CA GLY A 34 -5.10 1.87 0.27
C GLY A 34 -6.35 2.66 -0.09
N ILE A 35 -7.29 2.01 -0.76
CA ILE A 35 -8.47 2.65 -1.33
C ILE A 35 -9.71 2.02 -0.73
N ARG A 36 -10.73 2.82 -0.45
CA ARG A 36 -12.02 2.33 0.03
C ARG A 36 -13.05 2.32 -1.09
N ALA A 37 -13.89 1.30 -1.07
CA ALA A 37 -15.15 1.29 -1.81
C ALA A 37 -16.30 1.31 -0.80
N TYR A 38 -17.35 2.05 -1.12
CA TYR A 38 -18.58 2.16 -0.34
C TYR A 38 -19.79 2.05 -1.27
N ASN A 39 -20.70 1.15 -0.97
CA ASN A 39 -21.92 0.93 -1.78
C ASN A 39 -21.60 0.75 -3.28
N GLY A 40 -20.56 -0.04 -3.62
CA GLY A 40 -20.14 -0.31 -4.98
C GLY A 40 -19.38 0.83 -5.69
N ARG A 41 -19.04 1.91 -4.99
CA ARG A 41 -18.30 3.04 -5.56
C ARG A 41 -16.94 3.15 -4.92
N VAL A 42 -15.88 3.17 -5.73
CA VAL A 42 -14.51 3.42 -5.25
C VAL A 42 -14.33 4.90 -4.98
N PHE A 43 -13.91 5.24 -3.78
CA PHE A 43 -13.69 6.62 -3.36
C PHE A 43 -12.43 7.20 -4.00
N ARG A 44 -12.58 8.28 -4.77
CA ARG A 44 -11.49 9.04 -5.41
C ARG A 44 -10.47 8.15 -6.15
N LEU A 45 -10.97 7.22 -6.96
CA LEU A 45 -10.15 6.20 -7.64
C LEU A 45 -8.99 6.82 -8.42
N GLU A 46 -9.28 7.80 -9.28
CA GLU A 46 -8.28 8.45 -10.15
C GLU A 46 -7.19 9.17 -9.35
N ASP A 47 -7.56 9.84 -8.24
CA ASP A 47 -6.59 10.53 -7.38
C ASP A 47 -5.65 9.54 -6.68
N HIS A 48 -6.17 8.40 -6.23
CA HIS A 48 -5.36 7.34 -5.64
C HIS A 48 -4.43 6.69 -6.66
N VAL A 49 -4.92 6.41 -7.86
CA VAL A 49 -4.10 5.85 -8.94
C VAL A 49 -3.02 6.84 -9.35
N LYS A 50 -3.37 8.12 -9.53
CA LYS A 50 -2.39 9.16 -9.81
C LYS A 50 -1.29 9.21 -8.73
N ARG A 51 -1.63 9.18 -7.44
CA ARG A 51 -0.65 9.18 -6.34
C ARG A 51 0.22 7.92 -6.34
N LEU A 52 -0.32 6.75 -6.71
CA LEU A 52 0.45 5.52 -6.89
C LEU A 52 1.53 5.71 -7.96
N TYR A 53 1.17 6.30 -9.12
CA TYR A 53 2.10 6.58 -10.22
C TYR A 53 3.09 7.70 -9.88
N ASP A 54 2.67 8.76 -9.18
CA ASP A 54 3.56 9.80 -8.67
C ASP A 54 4.60 9.22 -7.71
N SER A 55 4.18 8.29 -6.82
CA SER A 55 5.09 7.57 -5.92
C SER A 55 6.05 6.65 -6.67
N ALA A 56 5.57 5.92 -7.69
CA ALA A 56 6.40 5.07 -8.54
C ALA A 56 7.45 5.89 -9.30
N LYS A 57 7.04 7.02 -9.88
CA LYS A 57 7.94 7.94 -10.58
C LYS A 57 9.03 8.48 -9.65
N ALA A 58 8.71 8.80 -8.40
CA ALA A 58 9.68 9.31 -7.44
C ALA A 58 10.81 8.33 -7.11
N ILE A 59 10.57 7.03 -7.25
CA ILE A 59 11.59 5.96 -7.10
C ILE A 59 12.04 5.39 -8.46
N MET A 60 11.75 6.07 -9.57
CA MET A 60 12.06 5.62 -10.94
C MET A 60 11.60 4.18 -11.21
N LEU A 61 10.38 3.86 -10.79
CA LEU A 61 9.73 2.57 -11.01
C LEU A 61 8.75 2.70 -12.18
N ASP A 62 9.05 2.05 -13.30
CA ASP A 62 8.16 2.00 -14.46
C ASP A 62 7.02 1.03 -14.20
N VAL A 63 5.80 1.57 -14.14
CA VAL A 63 4.58 0.76 -13.98
C VAL A 63 4.20 0.20 -15.35
N PRO A 64 4.08 -1.15 -15.52
CA PRO A 64 3.94 -1.77 -16.84
C PRO A 64 2.54 -1.65 -17.46
N ILE A 65 1.61 -0.95 -16.83
CA ILE A 65 0.26 -0.66 -17.33
C ILE A 65 -0.03 0.84 -17.16
N THR A 66 -1.00 1.38 -17.92
CA THR A 66 -1.38 2.80 -17.78
C THR A 66 -2.29 3.03 -16.58
N GLU A 67 -2.46 4.31 -16.17
CA GLU A 67 -3.37 4.69 -15.09
C GLU A 67 -4.81 4.24 -15.36
N GLU A 68 -5.29 4.34 -16.61
CA GLU A 68 -6.63 3.92 -17.02
C GLU A 68 -6.80 2.39 -16.89
N VAL A 69 -5.76 1.63 -17.26
CA VAL A 69 -5.77 0.17 -17.09
C VAL A 69 -5.76 -0.19 -15.62
N MET A 70 -4.97 0.51 -14.78
CA MET A 70 -4.95 0.30 -13.34
C MET A 70 -6.34 0.56 -12.72
N CYS A 71 -7.01 1.64 -13.10
CA CYS A 71 -8.38 1.92 -12.67
C CYS A 71 -9.33 0.79 -13.06
N SER A 72 -9.22 0.30 -14.30
CA SER A 72 -10.05 -0.80 -14.82
C SER A 72 -9.83 -2.10 -14.05
N VAL A 73 -8.56 -2.44 -13.76
CA VAL A 73 -8.17 -3.62 -12.97
C VAL A 73 -8.73 -3.55 -11.56
N ILE A 74 -8.64 -2.39 -10.90
CA ILE A 74 -9.19 -2.17 -9.56
C ILE A 74 -10.70 -2.42 -9.54
N LEU A 75 -11.45 -1.85 -10.50
CA LEU A 75 -12.89 -2.04 -10.61
C LEU A 75 -13.25 -3.51 -10.91
N GLU A 76 -12.50 -4.16 -11.80
CA GLU A 76 -12.75 -5.56 -12.13
C GLU A 76 -12.41 -6.50 -10.96
N THR A 77 -11.40 -6.18 -10.15
CA THR A 77 -11.09 -6.95 -8.93
C THR A 77 -12.28 -6.94 -7.96
N LEU A 78 -12.95 -5.80 -7.79
CA LEU A 78 -14.16 -5.70 -6.97
C LEU A 78 -15.32 -6.52 -7.55
N ARG A 79 -15.55 -6.43 -8.86
CA ARG A 79 -16.63 -7.18 -9.54
C ARG A 79 -16.45 -8.70 -9.41
N LYS A 80 -15.21 -9.18 -9.64
CA LYS A 80 -14.90 -10.62 -9.52
C LYS A 80 -15.06 -11.16 -8.11
N ASN A 81 -14.85 -10.29 -7.10
CA ASN A 81 -15.02 -10.64 -5.70
C ASN A 81 -16.42 -10.31 -5.15
N GLU A 82 -17.32 -9.76 -5.99
CA GLU A 82 -18.70 -9.39 -5.62
C GLU A 82 -18.75 -8.44 -4.40
N LEU A 83 -17.76 -7.51 -4.31
CA LEU A 83 -17.62 -6.61 -3.17
C LEU A 83 -18.24 -5.25 -3.45
N SER A 84 -19.10 -4.78 -2.56
CA SER A 84 -19.66 -3.42 -2.55
C SER A 84 -18.94 -2.50 -1.54
N ASP A 85 -18.62 -3.04 -0.37
CA ASP A 85 -17.86 -2.34 0.68
C ASP A 85 -16.55 -3.07 0.86
N ALA A 86 -15.46 -2.39 0.52
CA ALA A 86 -14.16 -3.04 0.43
C ALA A 86 -12.98 -2.12 0.77
N TYR A 87 -11.91 -2.76 1.16
CA TYR A 87 -10.57 -2.21 1.13
C TYR A 87 -9.81 -2.79 -0.06
N ILE A 88 -9.19 -1.91 -0.83
CA ILE A 88 -8.46 -2.27 -2.04
C ILE A 88 -7.00 -1.88 -1.86
N ARG A 89 -6.10 -2.81 -2.17
CA ARG A 89 -4.66 -2.67 -2.05
C ARG A 89 -4.00 -2.91 -3.41
N PRO A 90 -3.87 -1.88 -4.26
CA PRO A 90 -2.95 -1.94 -5.39
C PRO A 90 -1.51 -1.81 -4.91
N ILE A 91 -0.63 -2.64 -5.46
CA ILE A 91 0.79 -2.71 -5.16
C ILE A 91 1.53 -2.78 -6.49
N VAL A 92 2.64 -2.05 -6.60
CA VAL A 92 3.61 -2.22 -7.67
C VAL A 92 4.96 -2.43 -7.04
N THR A 93 5.58 -3.58 -7.27
CA THR A 93 6.95 -3.86 -6.82
C THR A 93 7.93 -3.64 -7.96
N ARG A 94 9.22 -3.47 -7.64
CA ARG A 94 10.29 -3.48 -8.64
C ARG A 94 10.33 -4.80 -9.43
N GLY A 95 9.77 -5.86 -8.87
CA GLY A 95 9.77 -7.19 -9.43
C GLY A 95 11.00 -8.02 -9.06
N LYS A 96 11.11 -9.17 -9.70
CA LYS A 96 12.18 -10.15 -9.46
C LYS A 96 13.51 -9.67 -10.02
N GLY A 97 14.55 -9.68 -9.17
CA GLY A 97 15.94 -9.37 -9.53
C GLY A 97 16.93 -10.37 -8.94
N ASP A 98 18.19 -9.94 -8.84
CA ASP A 98 19.21 -10.64 -8.05
C ASP A 98 19.19 -10.15 -6.58
N LEU A 99 20.18 -10.53 -5.79
CA LEU A 99 20.30 -10.10 -4.39
C LEU A 99 21.02 -8.75 -4.23
N GLY A 100 21.40 -8.10 -5.33
CA GLY A 100 22.00 -6.77 -5.29
C GLY A 100 20.95 -5.67 -5.15
N LEU A 101 21.39 -4.45 -4.84
CA LEU A 101 20.51 -3.29 -4.66
C LEU A 101 20.24 -2.51 -5.96
N ASP A 102 20.88 -2.90 -7.07
CA ASP A 102 20.72 -2.19 -8.35
C ASP A 102 19.33 -2.46 -8.96
N PRO A 103 18.45 -1.45 -9.05
CA PRO A 103 17.11 -1.62 -9.60
C PRO A 103 17.10 -2.01 -11.08
N LEU A 104 18.18 -1.75 -11.82
CA LEU A 104 18.33 -2.14 -13.22
C LEU A 104 18.46 -3.67 -13.41
N LYS A 105 18.68 -4.41 -12.32
CA LYS A 105 18.68 -5.88 -12.33
C LYS A 105 17.28 -6.49 -12.23
N CYS A 106 16.23 -5.67 -12.08
CA CYS A 106 14.84 -6.09 -12.11
C CYS A 106 14.24 -5.74 -13.48
N PRO A 107 14.16 -6.68 -14.41
CA PRO A 107 13.79 -6.38 -15.81
C PRO A 107 12.31 -6.03 -15.99
N LYS A 108 11.46 -6.37 -15.01
CA LYS A 108 10.01 -6.14 -15.09
C LYS A 108 9.41 -5.95 -13.71
N ALA A 109 8.71 -4.83 -13.53
CA ALA A 109 7.91 -4.58 -12.34
C ALA A 109 6.71 -5.54 -12.26
N SER A 110 6.24 -5.82 -11.04
CA SER A 110 5.07 -6.66 -10.78
C SER A 110 3.91 -5.80 -10.27
N VAL A 111 2.71 -6.03 -10.80
CA VAL A 111 1.47 -5.32 -10.43
C VAL A 111 0.52 -6.30 -9.75
N ILE A 112 0.10 -5.97 -8.54
CA ILE A 112 -0.80 -6.79 -7.74
C ILE A 112 -1.97 -5.92 -7.29
N VAL A 113 -3.21 -6.42 -7.40
CA VAL A 113 -4.38 -5.77 -6.83
C VAL A 113 -5.16 -6.77 -5.99
N ILE A 114 -5.27 -6.45 -4.70
CA ILE A 114 -6.02 -7.23 -3.71
C ILE A 114 -7.26 -6.43 -3.34
N SER A 115 -8.42 -7.08 -3.25
CA SER A 115 -9.61 -6.51 -2.62
C SER A 115 -10.12 -7.45 -1.54
N GLN A 116 -10.58 -6.88 -0.44
CA GLN A 116 -11.12 -7.62 0.68
C GLN A 116 -12.33 -6.88 1.24
N GLU A 117 -13.36 -7.63 1.63
CA GLU A 117 -14.45 -7.06 2.39
C GLU A 117 -13.90 -6.41 3.67
N TRP A 118 -14.31 -5.18 3.89
CA TRP A 118 -13.86 -4.43 5.05
C TRP A 118 -14.97 -3.53 5.55
N GLY A 119 -15.53 -3.88 6.69
CA GLY A 119 -16.46 -3.05 7.42
C GLY A 119 -15.79 -1.82 8.06
N ALA A 120 -16.40 -1.27 9.07
CA ALA A 120 -15.84 -0.17 9.86
C ALA A 120 -14.54 -0.64 10.55
N MET A 121 -13.39 -0.08 10.14
CA MET A 121 -12.05 -0.48 10.61
C MET A 121 -11.91 -0.36 12.13
N TYR A 122 -12.58 0.62 12.71
CA TYR A 122 -12.51 0.94 14.12
C TYR A 122 -13.81 0.64 14.88
N GLY A 123 -14.82 0.03 14.23
CA GLY A 123 -16.08 -0.33 14.89
C GLY A 123 -16.70 0.84 15.65
N ASP A 124 -17.01 0.64 16.94
CA ASP A 124 -17.62 1.66 17.81
C ASP A 124 -16.72 2.88 18.04
N LEU A 125 -15.42 2.80 17.74
CA LEU A 125 -14.50 3.93 17.90
C LEU A 125 -14.79 5.09 16.93
N TYR A 126 -15.63 4.90 15.91
CA TYR A 126 -16.12 6.02 15.09
C TYR A 126 -17.03 6.95 15.89
N GLU A 127 -17.74 6.43 16.89
CA GLU A 127 -18.66 7.20 17.75
C GLU A 127 -17.94 7.75 18.99
N ILE A 128 -17.11 6.93 19.65
CA ILE A 128 -16.45 7.27 20.92
C ILE A 128 -15.08 7.92 20.76
N GLY A 129 -14.51 7.87 19.55
CA GLY A 129 -13.18 8.41 19.25
C GLY A 129 -12.04 7.43 19.49
N LEU A 130 -10.86 7.79 18.99
CA LEU A 130 -9.61 7.04 19.11
C LEU A 130 -8.71 7.67 20.18
N THR A 131 -8.03 6.82 20.95
CA THR A 131 -6.90 7.28 21.78
C THR A 131 -5.64 7.33 20.91
N ALA A 132 -5.14 8.53 20.65
CA ALA A 132 -3.89 8.73 19.94
C ALA A 132 -2.74 9.00 20.92
N VAL A 133 -1.57 8.44 20.63
CA VAL A 133 -0.37 8.56 21.45
C VAL A 133 0.75 9.20 20.63
N THR A 134 1.33 10.27 21.14
CA THR A 134 2.57 10.81 20.58
C THR A 134 3.71 9.82 20.86
N VAL A 135 4.34 9.32 19.79
CA VAL A 135 5.41 8.33 19.88
C VAL A 135 6.79 8.97 19.87
N THR A 136 7.78 8.24 20.37
CA THR A 136 9.20 8.68 20.37
C THR A 136 9.88 8.42 19.03
N VAL A 137 9.40 7.41 18.30
CA VAL A 137 9.83 7.14 16.92
C VAL A 137 9.56 8.37 16.05
N ARG A 138 10.61 8.93 15.46
CA ARG A 138 10.50 10.08 14.57
C ARG A 138 10.06 9.67 13.18
N ARG A 139 9.31 10.55 12.50
CA ARG A 139 8.97 10.38 11.08
C ARG A 139 10.24 10.39 10.23
N ASN A 140 10.28 9.57 9.18
CA ASN A 140 11.38 9.58 8.22
C ASN A 140 11.71 11.00 7.77
N SER A 141 13.00 11.34 7.81
CA SER A 141 13.48 12.59 7.24
C SER A 141 13.22 12.62 5.72
N PRO A 142 12.69 13.73 5.18
CA PRO A 142 12.55 13.89 3.73
C PRO A 142 13.87 13.75 2.96
N ALA A 143 15.00 14.01 3.61
CA ALA A 143 16.34 13.85 3.02
C ALA A 143 16.78 12.36 2.93
N ALA A 144 16.19 11.48 3.73
CA ALA A 144 16.52 10.05 3.73
C ALA A 144 15.50 9.24 2.92
N LEU A 145 14.24 9.28 3.31
CA LEU A 145 13.13 8.62 2.63
C LEU A 145 11.90 9.54 2.69
N PRO A 146 11.62 10.30 1.64
CA PRO A 146 10.54 11.28 1.63
C PRO A 146 9.19 10.63 2.00
N PRO A 147 8.51 11.11 3.07
CA PRO A 147 7.28 10.46 3.57
C PRO A 147 6.07 10.64 2.65
N ASN A 148 6.13 11.52 1.66
CA ASN A 148 5.13 11.68 0.61
C ASN A 148 5.17 10.55 -0.44
N ILE A 149 6.27 9.80 -0.54
CA ILE A 149 6.34 8.59 -1.35
C ILE A 149 5.68 7.46 -0.57
N LYS A 150 4.59 6.92 -1.12
CA LYS A 150 3.88 5.80 -0.50
C LYS A 150 4.54 4.47 -0.88
N SER A 151 5.81 4.29 -0.44
CA SER A 151 6.62 3.11 -0.71
C SER A 151 6.24 1.91 0.16
N LEU A 152 6.69 0.71 -0.22
CA LEU A 152 6.55 -0.51 0.59
C LEU A 152 7.41 -0.50 1.86
N ASN A 153 8.38 0.42 1.97
CA ASN A 153 9.21 0.58 3.15
C ASN A 153 8.43 1.27 4.28
N TYR A 154 7.57 0.50 4.94
CA TYR A 154 6.64 1.00 5.96
C TYR A 154 7.08 0.70 7.41
N LEU A 155 8.33 0.27 7.61
CA LEU A 155 8.83 -0.13 8.93
C LEU A 155 8.79 1.01 9.95
N ASN A 156 9.06 2.25 9.53
CA ASN A 156 8.92 3.43 10.39
C ASN A 156 7.49 3.56 10.96
N ASN A 157 6.47 3.36 10.12
CA ASN A 157 5.07 3.38 10.53
C ASN A 157 4.72 2.21 11.46
N ILE A 158 5.27 1.02 11.20
CA ILE A 158 5.05 -0.18 12.04
C ILE A 158 5.67 0.03 13.43
N LEU A 159 6.88 0.57 13.53
CA LEU A 159 7.54 0.86 14.81
C LEU A 159 6.74 1.84 15.65
N ALA A 160 6.19 2.90 15.02
CA ALA A 160 5.31 3.84 15.71
C ALA A 160 4.02 3.17 16.21
N LYS A 161 3.42 2.29 15.40
CA LYS A 161 2.22 1.54 15.80
C LYS A 161 2.50 0.57 16.95
N ILE A 162 3.65 -0.09 16.95
CA ILE A 162 4.11 -0.94 18.07
C ILE A 162 4.20 -0.11 19.36
N GLU A 163 4.85 1.05 19.31
CA GLU A 163 4.96 1.93 20.47
C GLU A 163 3.60 2.41 20.98
N ALA A 164 2.69 2.83 20.06
CA ALA A 164 1.33 3.22 20.43
C ALA A 164 0.58 2.08 21.12
N ASN A 165 0.67 0.86 20.61
CA ASN A 165 0.03 -0.33 21.21
C ASN A 165 0.59 -0.62 22.62
N ILE A 166 1.92 -0.53 22.82
CA ILE A 166 2.55 -0.70 24.15
C ILE A 166 2.02 0.35 25.15
N LYS A 167 1.77 1.57 24.69
CA LYS A 167 1.21 2.67 25.49
C LYS A 167 -0.33 2.64 25.61
N GLY A 168 -0.98 1.62 25.09
CA GLY A 168 -2.46 1.47 25.14
C GLY A 168 -3.23 2.40 24.20
N GLY A 169 -2.57 2.98 23.19
CA GLY A 169 -3.21 3.84 22.19
C GLY A 169 -3.72 3.06 20.97
N ASN A 170 -4.77 3.60 20.37
CA ASN A 170 -5.33 3.09 19.12
C ASN A 170 -4.49 3.51 17.90
N GLU A 171 -3.93 4.74 17.96
CA GLU A 171 -3.16 5.34 16.87
C GLU A 171 -1.91 6.08 17.38
N ALA A 172 -0.92 6.23 16.46
CA ALA A 172 0.33 6.94 16.71
C ALA A 172 0.31 8.32 16.07
N ILE A 173 0.78 9.33 16.82
CA ILE A 173 1.10 10.65 16.27
C ILE A 173 2.62 10.75 16.18
N PHE A 174 3.13 10.91 14.96
CA PHE A 174 4.54 11.16 14.72
C PHE A 174 4.92 12.61 15.01
N LEU A 175 6.15 12.79 15.44
CA LEU A 175 6.83 14.07 15.35
C LEU A 175 7.95 13.99 14.31
N ASP A 176 8.24 15.12 13.66
CA ASP A 176 9.39 15.26 12.79
C ASP A 176 10.72 15.32 13.61
N ALA A 177 11.85 15.55 12.94
CA ALA A 177 13.15 15.61 13.60
C ALA A 177 13.25 16.79 14.61
N GLU A 178 12.53 17.87 14.34
CA GLU A 178 12.47 19.09 15.16
C GLU A 178 11.47 18.99 16.32
N GLY A 179 10.61 17.97 16.32
CA GLY A 179 9.61 17.75 17.35
C GLY A 179 8.24 18.34 17.04
N ASN A 180 7.97 18.73 15.81
CA ASN A 180 6.66 19.20 15.35
C ASN A 180 5.78 18.04 14.88
N VAL A 181 4.44 18.24 14.92
CA VAL A 181 3.45 17.32 14.33
C VAL A 181 3.34 17.55 12.83
#